data_10d1630b53d0a16c44ef3d974f599e8d
#
_entry.id   10d1630b53d0a16c44ef3d974f599e8d
#
_cell.length_a   1.000
_cell.length_b   1.000
_cell.length_c   1.000
_cell.angle_alpha   90.00
_cell.angle_beta   90.00
_cell.angle_gamma   90.00
#
_symmetry.space_group_name_H-M   'P 1'
#
loop_
_entity.id
_entity.type
_entity.pdbx_description
1 polymer ?
#
loop_
_entity_poly.entity_id
_entity_poly.type
_entity_poly.pdbx_seq_one_letter_code
_entity_poly.pdbx_strand_id
1 'polypeptide(L)'
;TLVSSVLIILIAVYLLTRMFTTNPVVGNWESEDATIALKIEKNDTIQVDITDIAENTDAAVEMNYSVDMKSKIITITKDEEQIDKAVEKADGAYTKEDLENVLDDLDSSFSYSVEGNQMTLTEREYGEQFTFIRK
;
A
#
# COMPACT_ATOMS: atom_id res chain seq x y z
N THR A 1 -26.80 37.02 -1.65
CA THR A 1 -26.86 37.48 -0.26
C THR A 1 -25.62 37.05 0.53
N LEU A 2 -25.31 37.76 1.59
CA LEU A 2 -24.15 37.49 2.44
C LEU A 2 -24.16 36.07 3.05
N VAL A 3 -25.32 35.58 3.46
CA VAL A 3 -25.47 34.25 4.07
C VAL A 3 -25.13 33.14 3.08
N SER A 4 -25.60 33.24 1.85
CA SER A 4 -25.32 32.25 0.80
C SER A 4 -23.83 32.24 0.45
N SER A 5 -23.17 33.39 0.38
CA SER A 5 -21.73 33.48 0.08
C SER A 5 -20.90 32.86 1.18
N VAL A 6 -21.24 33.10 2.46
CA VAL A 6 -20.53 32.48 3.60
C VAL A 6 -20.68 30.95 3.58
N LEU A 7 -21.87 30.46 3.30
CA LEU A 7 -22.12 29.00 3.22
C LEU A 7 -21.28 28.34 2.14
N ILE A 8 -21.19 28.95 0.96
CA ILE A 8 -20.37 28.41 -0.17
C ILE A 8 -18.89 28.37 0.24
N ILE A 9 -18.38 29.40 0.88
CA ILE A 9 -16.99 29.46 1.35
C ILE A 9 -16.72 28.34 2.37
N LEU A 10 -17.62 28.13 3.33
CA LEU A 10 -17.48 27.08 4.35
C LEU A 10 -17.46 25.68 3.72
N ILE A 11 -18.31 25.42 2.74
CA ILE A 11 -18.34 24.15 2.01
C ILE A 11 -17.03 23.94 1.24
N ALA A 12 -16.53 24.97 0.56
CA ALA A 12 -15.28 24.91 -0.18
C ALA A 12 -14.10 24.60 0.74
N VAL A 13 -14.01 25.27 1.89
CA VAL A 13 -12.95 25.04 2.88
C VAL A 13 -13.04 23.60 3.43
N TYR A 14 -14.24 23.13 3.74
CA TYR A 14 -14.47 21.77 4.22
C TYR A 14 -14.00 20.73 3.21
N LEU A 15 -14.35 20.89 1.93
CA LEU A 15 -13.95 19.98 0.86
C LEU A 15 -12.43 19.98 0.67
N LEU A 16 -11.80 21.15 0.69
CA LEU A 16 -10.34 21.26 0.58
C LEU A 16 -9.64 20.55 1.75
N THR A 17 -10.11 20.79 2.98
CA THR A 17 -9.56 20.15 4.17
C THR A 17 -9.67 18.63 4.07
N ARG A 18 -10.82 18.15 3.61
CA ARG A 18 -11.05 16.71 3.44
C ARG A 18 -10.13 16.10 2.39
N MET A 19 -9.88 16.80 1.29
CA MET A 19 -8.94 16.33 0.25
C MET A 19 -7.52 16.20 0.78
N PHE A 20 -7.07 17.14 1.62
CA PHE A 20 -5.72 17.10 2.19
C PHE A 20 -5.56 16.07 3.31
N THR A 21 -6.65 15.66 3.96
CA THR A 21 -6.60 14.66 5.03
C THR A 21 -6.84 13.24 4.56
N THR A 22 -7.28 13.05 3.31
CA THR A 22 -7.50 11.73 2.76
C THR A 22 -6.19 11.13 2.27
N ASN A 23 -5.85 9.94 2.77
CA ASN A 23 -4.67 9.22 2.32
C ASN A 23 -4.95 8.58 0.96
N PRO A 24 -4.30 9.04 -0.12
CA PRO A 24 -4.61 8.56 -1.47
C PRO A 24 -4.18 7.12 -1.74
N VAL A 25 -3.27 6.56 -0.92
CA VAL A 25 -2.79 5.18 -1.12
C VAL A 25 -3.72 4.14 -0.52
N VAL A 26 -4.69 4.55 0.32
CA VAL A 26 -5.68 3.61 0.88
C VAL A 26 -6.54 3.03 -0.23
N GLY A 27 -6.71 1.71 -0.23
CA GLY A 27 -7.53 1.02 -1.21
C GLY A 27 -6.94 -0.33 -1.60
N ASN A 28 -7.54 -0.92 -2.63
CA ASN A 28 -7.11 -2.21 -3.18
C ASN A 28 -6.35 -1.97 -4.48
N TRP A 29 -5.16 -2.54 -4.55
CA TRP A 29 -4.25 -2.35 -5.68
C TRP A 29 -3.72 -3.69 -6.16
N GLU A 30 -3.38 -3.77 -7.44
CA GLU A 30 -2.79 -4.97 -8.03
C GLU A 30 -1.64 -4.57 -8.92
N SER A 31 -0.51 -5.29 -8.85
CA SER A 31 0.62 -5.03 -9.72
C SER A 31 0.25 -5.30 -11.19
N GLU A 32 0.97 -4.66 -12.13
CA GLU A 32 0.69 -4.80 -13.56
C GLU A 32 0.73 -6.24 -14.04
N ASP A 33 1.63 -7.05 -13.48
CA ASP A 33 1.76 -8.47 -13.83
C ASP A 33 0.83 -9.38 -13.00
N ALA A 34 -0.04 -8.79 -12.15
CA ALA A 34 -1.01 -9.51 -11.33
C ALA A 34 -0.39 -10.49 -10.32
N THR A 35 0.89 -10.35 -10.00
CA THR A 35 1.57 -11.25 -9.03
C THR A 35 1.40 -10.79 -7.59
N ILE A 36 1.22 -9.48 -7.36
CA ILE A 36 1.09 -8.91 -6.03
C ILE A 36 -0.17 -8.04 -5.97
N ALA A 37 -0.99 -8.28 -4.96
CA ALA A 37 -2.13 -7.42 -4.65
C ALA A 37 -1.92 -6.82 -3.26
N LEU A 38 -2.20 -5.53 -3.13
CA LEU A 38 -2.08 -4.79 -1.88
C LEU A 38 -3.45 -4.29 -1.45
N LYS A 39 -3.80 -4.57 -0.21
CA LYS A 39 -4.95 -3.95 0.44
C LYS A 39 -4.42 -3.00 1.51
N ILE A 40 -4.36 -1.73 1.19
CA ILE A 40 -3.84 -0.69 2.08
C ILE A 40 -5.00 -0.16 2.91
N GLU A 41 -4.96 -0.40 4.22
CA GLU A 41 -6.02 -0.05 5.14
C GLU A 41 -5.68 1.24 5.88
N LYS A 42 -6.70 1.89 6.45
CA LYS A 42 -6.53 3.16 7.19
C LYS A 42 -5.81 3.00 8.52
N ASN A 43 -5.69 1.78 9.04
CA ASN A 43 -5.14 1.47 10.35
C ASN A 43 -3.64 1.17 10.33
N ASP A 44 -2.92 1.71 9.35
CA ASP A 44 -1.47 1.56 9.18
C ASP A 44 -1.04 0.12 8.86
N THR A 45 -1.94 -0.70 8.32
CA THR A 45 -1.64 -2.06 7.88
C THR A 45 -1.87 -2.23 6.39
N ILE A 46 -1.06 -3.09 5.77
CA ILE A 46 -1.19 -3.50 4.38
C ILE A 46 -1.31 -5.01 4.37
N GLN A 47 -2.38 -5.51 3.76
CA GLN A 47 -2.45 -6.94 3.46
C GLN A 47 -1.84 -7.17 2.09
N VAL A 48 -0.84 -8.05 2.02
CA VAL A 48 -0.13 -8.38 0.79
C VAL A 48 -0.52 -9.78 0.37
N ASP A 49 -1.08 -9.91 -0.82
CA ASP A 49 -1.41 -11.19 -1.43
C ASP A 49 -0.43 -11.44 -2.58
N ILE A 50 0.23 -12.58 -2.53
CA ILE A 50 1.25 -12.97 -3.51
C ILE A 50 0.75 -14.20 -4.26
N THR A 51 0.63 -14.07 -5.58
CA THR A 51 0.20 -15.17 -6.46
C THR A 51 1.42 -15.99 -6.86
N ASP A 52 1.29 -17.30 -6.78
CA ASP A 52 2.34 -18.26 -7.19
C ASP A 52 3.69 -18.00 -6.50
N ILE A 53 3.67 -17.80 -5.17
CA ILE A 53 4.92 -17.71 -4.40
C ILE A 53 5.72 -19.01 -4.49
N ALA A 54 5.02 -20.13 -4.65
CA ALA A 54 5.54 -21.44 -4.98
C ALA A 54 4.59 -22.07 -5.99
N GLU A 55 4.93 -23.22 -6.57
CA GLU A 55 4.10 -23.85 -7.59
C GLU A 55 2.66 -24.06 -7.10
N ASN A 56 1.70 -23.42 -7.80
CA ASN A 56 0.27 -23.45 -7.49
C ASN A 56 -0.08 -23.06 -6.06
N THR A 57 0.73 -22.20 -5.44
CA THR A 57 0.55 -21.76 -4.05
C THR A 57 0.58 -20.24 -3.97
N ASP A 58 -0.46 -19.68 -3.35
CA ASP A 58 -0.54 -18.23 -3.06
C ASP A 58 -0.20 -18.01 -1.59
N ALA A 59 0.30 -16.81 -1.29
CA ALA A 59 0.59 -16.39 0.07
C ALA A 59 -0.18 -15.11 0.41
N ALA A 60 -0.52 -14.96 1.67
CA ALA A 60 -1.11 -13.73 2.20
C ALA A 60 -0.39 -13.38 3.50
N VAL A 61 0.06 -12.13 3.63
CA VAL A 61 0.78 -11.66 4.80
C VAL A 61 0.45 -10.21 5.08
N GLU A 62 0.48 -9.82 6.35
CA GLU A 62 0.25 -8.44 6.76
C GLU A 62 1.59 -7.73 7.00
N MET A 63 1.69 -6.50 6.51
CA MET A 63 2.82 -5.61 6.74
C MET A 63 2.32 -4.32 7.37
N ASN A 64 3.24 -3.52 7.87
CA ASN A 64 2.93 -2.20 8.45
C ASN A 64 3.39 -1.10 7.50
N TYR A 65 2.72 0.04 7.55
CA TYR A 65 3.13 1.20 6.76
C TYR A 65 2.89 2.50 7.50
N SER A 66 3.63 3.52 7.12
CA SER A 66 3.37 4.89 7.52
C SER A 66 3.46 5.78 6.29
N VAL A 67 2.68 6.87 6.27
CA VAL A 67 2.64 7.80 5.14
C VAL A 67 2.93 9.21 5.63
N ASP A 68 3.86 9.88 4.95
CA ASP A 68 4.04 11.31 5.04
C ASP A 68 3.39 11.94 3.80
N MET A 69 2.17 12.40 3.96
CA MET A 69 1.40 12.98 2.85
C MET A 69 1.99 14.29 2.33
N LYS A 70 2.71 15.00 3.18
CA LYS A 70 3.34 16.28 2.81
C LYS A 70 4.49 16.07 1.85
N SER A 71 5.34 15.08 2.13
CA SER A 71 6.48 14.71 1.30
C SER A 71 6.15 13.65 0.25
N LYS A 72 4.96 13.06 0.32
CA LYS A 72 4.50 11.95 -0.53
C LYS A 72 5.44 10.75 -0.43
N ILE A 73 5.69 10.31 0.79
CA ILE A 73 6.53 9.16 1.08
C ILE A 73 5.72 8.13 1.85
N ILE A 74 5.77 6.89 1.40
CA ILE A 74 5.24 5.74 2.12
C ILE A 74 6.40 4.86 2.55
N THR A 75 6.41 4.48 3.83
CA THR A 75 7.40 3.54 4.37
C THR A 75 6.67 2.26 4.74
N ILE A 76 7.09 1.16 4.12
CA ILE A 76 6.50 -0.16 4.34
C ILE A 76 7.51 -1.00 5.10
N THR A 77 7.05 -1.66 6.16
CA THR A 77 7.91 -2.43 7.06
C THR A 77 7.36 -3.83 7.24
N LYS A 78 8.24 -4.83 7.15
CA LYS A 78 7.90 -6.22 7.46
C LYS A 78 7.53 -6.36 8.93
N ASP A 79 6.59 -7.24 9.21
CA ASP A 79 6.22 -7.67 10.56
C ASP A 79 6.60 -9.14 10.72
N GLU A 80 7.67 -9.41 11.45
CA GLU A 80 8.20 -10.77 11.62
C GLU A 80 7.16 -11.72 12.23
N GLU A 81 6.35 -11.25 13.17
CA GLU A 81 5.28 -12.06 13.75
C GLU A 81 4.25 -12.49 12.71
N GLN A 82 3.88 -11.58 11.80
CA GLN A 82 2.92 -11.89 10.73
C GLN A 82 3.54 -12.83 9.68
N ILE A 83 4.83 -12.66 9.39
CA ILE A 83 5.56 -13.55 8.49
C ILE A 83 5.59 -14.96 9.08
N ASP A 84 5.93 -15.11 10.34
CA ASP A 84 5.97 -16.41 11.01
C ASP A 84 4.59 -17.08 11.02
N LYS A 85 3.52 -16.33 11.26
CA LYS A 85 2.15 -16.83 11.19
C LYS A 85 1.78 -17.31 9.79
N ALA A 86 2.16 -16.57 8.75
CA ALA A 86 1.87 -16.94 7.37
C ALA A 86 2.58 -18.24 6.99
N VAL A 87 3.85 -18.37 7.36
CA VAL A 87 4.66 -19.59 7.10
C VAL A 87 4.08 -20.79 7.86
N GLU A 88 3.65 -20.60 9.11
CA GLU A 88 3.00 -21.65 9.89
C GLU A 88 1.72 -22.15 9.23
N LYS A 89 0.88 -21.22 8.75
CA LYS A 89 -0.37 -21.56 8.04
C LYS A 89 -0.11 -22.27 6.71
N ALA A 90 1.02 -21.98 6.09
CA ALA A 90 1.38 -22.60 4.80
C ALA A 90 1.69 -24.09 4.93
N ASP A 91 2.07 -24.55 6.12
CA ASP A 91 2.32 -25.95 6.44
C ASP A 91 3.25 -26.65 5.40
N GLY A 92 4.36 -25.98 5.10
CA GLY A 92 5.37 -26.49 4.16
C GLY A 92 5.15 -26.14 2.69
N ALA A 93 4.05 -25.47 2.36
CA ALA A 93 3.76 -25.10 0.97
C ALA A 93 4.75 -24.06 0.43
N TYR A 94 5.26 -23.17 1.28
CA TYR A 94 6.36 -22.26 0.98
C TYR A 94 7.16 -22.02 2.26
N THR A 95 8.39 -21.50 2.12
CA THR A 95 9.29 -21.26 3.26
C THR A 95 9.28 -19.79 3.66
N LYS A 96 9.83 -19.50 4.84
CA LYS A 96 10.05 -18.13 5.29
C LYS A 96 10.96 -17.37 4.32
N GLU A 97 11.98 -18.02 3.80
CA GLU A 97 12.89 -17.45 2.79
C GLU A 97 12.14 -17.05 1.52
N ASP A 98 11.26 -17.92 1.02
CA ASP A 98 10.44 -17.61 -0.15
C ASP A 98 9.61 -16.34 0.06
N LEU A 99 8.98 -16.23 1.22
CA LEU A 99 8.15 -15.08 1.56
C LEU A 99 9.00 -13.81 1.74
N GLU A 100 10.09 -13.88 2.47
CA GLU A 100 10.98 -12.73 2.70
C GLU A 100 11.60 -12.21 1.41
N ASN A 101 11.94 -13.08 0.47
CA ASN A 101 12.50 -12.67 -0.83
C ASN A 101 11.55 -11.74 -1.59
N VAL A 102 10.24 -11.99 -1.51
CA VAL A 102 9.23 -11.10 -2.12
C VAL A 102 9.02 -9.84 -1.29
N LEU A 103 8.91 -9.99 0.02
CA LEU A 103 8.62 -8.86 0.91
C LEU A 103 9.78 -7.89 1.04
N ASP A 104 11.01 -8.33 0.85
CA ASP A 104 12.19 -7.46 0.91
C ASP A 104 12.13 -6.34 -0.14
N ASP A 105 11.53 -6.61 -1.29
CA ASP A 105 11.33 -5.59 -2.33
C ASP A 105 10.34 -4.51 -1.88
N LEU A 106 9.41 -4.86 -0.99
CA LEU A 106 8.41 -3.92 -0.46
C LEU A 106 8.83 -3.28 0.86
N ASP A 107 9.80 -3.85 1.57
CA ASP A 107 10.28 -3.39 2.88
C ASP A 107 11.24 -2.21 2.70
N SER A 108 10.70 -1.05 2.37
CA SER A 108 11.51 0.13 2.07
C SER A 108 10.66 1.40 2.17
N SER A 109 11.31 2.54 1.94
CA SER A 109 10.64 3.83 1.80
C SER A 109 10.52 4.18 0.32
N PHE A 110 9.34 4.59 -0.09
CA PHE A 110 9.01 4.91 -1.47
C PHE A 110 8.44 6.31 -1.58
N SER A 111 8.81 7.00 -2.64
CA SER A 111 8.04 8.16 -3.08
C SER A 111 6.81 7.63 -3.83
N TYR A 112 5.61 8.10 -3.51
CA TYR A 112 4.42 7.62 -4.18
C TYR A 112 3.80 8.70 -5.06
N SER A 113 3.16 8.25 -6.13
CA SER A 113 2.33 9.09 -7.00
C SER A 113 1.06 8.32 -7.30
N VAL A 114 -0.10 8.95 -7.04
CA VAL A 114 -1.40 8.37 -7.34
C VAL A 114 -2.11 9.25 -8.34
N GLU A 115 -2.36 8.72 -9.52
CA GLU A 115 -3.08 9.41 -10.59
C GLU A 115 -4.23 8.53 -11.07
N GLY A 116 -5.47 8.93 -10.75
CA GLY A 116 -6.65 8.14 -11.08
C GLY A 116 -6.59 6.75 -10.44
N ASN A 117 -6.53 5.72 -11.25
CA ASN A 117 -6.49 4.33 -10.82
C ASN A 117 -5.09 3.74 -10.77
N GLN A 118 -4.06 4.57 -10.95
CA GLN A 118 -2.68 4.11 -10.97
C GLN A 118 -1.88 4.67 -9.82
N MET A 119 -1.12 3.80 -9.15
CA MET A 119 -0.18 4.17 -8.10
C MET A 119 1.21 3.74 -8.53
N THR A 120 2.17 4.67 -8.47
CA THR A 120 3.58 4.38 -8.72
C THR A 120 4.36 4.57 -7.44
N LEU A 121 5.12 3.55 -7.06
CA LEU A 121 6.03 3.59 -5.93
C LEU A 121 7.45 3.59 -6.46
N THR A 122 8.23 4.61 -6.08
CA THR A 122 9.64 4.72 -6.48
C THR A 122 10.50 4.55 -5.24
N GLU A 123 11.28 3.48 -5.20
CA GLU A 123 12.17 3.19 -4.09
C GLU A 123 13.23 4.29 -3.97
N ARG A 124 13.44 4.80 -2.77
CA ARG A 124 14.21 6.04 -2.57
C ARG A 124 15.72 5.86 -2.60
N GLU A 125 16.21 4.65 -2.36
CA GLU A 125 17.64 4.38 -2.34
C GLU A 125 18.19 4.08 -3.75
N TYR A 126 17.51 3.20 -4.49
CA TYR A 126 17.97 2.72 -5.79
C TYR A 126 17.11 3.17 -6.97
N GLY A 127 15.97 3.78 -6.71
CA GLY A 127 15.07 4.29 -7.76
C GLY A 127 14.24 3.25 -8.48
N GLU A 128 14.15 2.04 -7.94
CA GLU A 128 13.30 0.99 -8.52
C GLU A 128 11.83 1.39 -8.46
N GLN A 129 11.09 1.14 -9.53
CA GLN A 129 9.69 1.55 -9.62
C GLN A 129 8.75 0.36 -9.66
N PHE A 130 7.65 0.48 -8.93
CA PHE A 130 6.56 -0.49 -8.91
C PHE A 130 5.27 0.22 -9.28
N THR A 131 4.53 -0.30 -10.23
CA THR A 131 3.26 0.27 -10.66
C THR A 131 2.11 -0.66 -10.29
N PHE A 132 1.09 -0.08 -9.67
CA PHE A 132 -0.10 -0.79 -9.23
C PHE A 132 -1.34 -0.12 -9.81
N ILE A 133 -2.33 -0.93 -10.12
CA ILE A 133 -3.61 -0.47 -10.66
C ILE A 133 -4.69 -0.71 -9.60
N ARG A 134 -5.55 0.28 -9.40
CA ARG A 134 -6.66 0.17 -8.44
C ARG A 134 -7.70 -0.83 -8.93
N LYS A 135 -8.08 -1.69 -8.05
CA LYS A 135 -9.16 -2.65 -8.30
C LYS A 135 -10.54 -2.06 -8.05
#